data_487e623afa3a1b6d56a041cb6a681faf
#
_entry.id   487e623afa3a1b6d56a041cb6a681faf
#
_cell.length_a   1.000
_cell.length_b   1.000
_cell.length_c   1.000
_cell.angle_alpha   90.00
_cell.angle_beta   90.00
_cell.angle_gamma   90.00
#
_symmetry.space_group_name_H-M   'P 1'
#
loop_
_entity.id
_entity.type
_entity.pdbx_description
1 polymer ?
#
loop_
_entity_poly.entity_id
_entity_poly.type
_entity_poly.pdbx_seq_one_letter_code
_entity_poly.pdbx_strand_id
1 'polypeptide(L)'
;MKILISACLLGENVKYDGNNNSILENPFIKKLLNLNMLIPICPEVEGGLPTPRVPVEIIDNKAINQIGEDKTIFFQKGAQKALNICKKHDIKYAILKFRSPSCGSNQIYDGTFSHTLISDDGICAKLLKQNGISVFTESNIKELESILK
;
A
#
# COMPACT_ATOMS: atom_id res chain seq x y z
N MET A 1 19.66 -3.80 -4.45
CA MET A 1 18.55 -2.87 -4.11
C MET A 1 17.27 -3.66 -3.89
N LYS A 2 16.54 -3.33 -2.85
CA LYS A 2 15.21 -3.91 -2.61
C LYS A 2 14.15 -2.81 -2.72
N ILE A 3 12.95 -3.19 -3.16
CA ILE A 3 11.79 -2.32 -3.36
C ILE A 3 10.63 -2.94 -2.60
N LEU A 4 9.93 -2.15 -1.79
CA LEU A 4 8.71 -2.61 -1.13
C LEU A 4 7.55 -2.60 -2.12
N ILE A 5 6.69 -3.61 -2.07
CA ILE A 5 5.51 -3.66 -2.95
C ILE A 5 4.28 -4.15 -2.18
N SER A 6 3.12 -3.57 -2.48
CA SER A 6 1.85 -4.09 -1.96
C SER A 6 1.66 -5.54 -2.43
N ALA A 7 1.45 -6.45 -1.48
CA ALA A 7 1.36 -7.89 -1.76
C ALA A 7 0.25 -8.23 -2.76
N CYS A 8 -0.87 -7.49 -2.72
CA CYS A 8 -1.97 -7.72 -3.66
C CYS A 8 -1.57 -7.47 -5.12
N LEU A 9 -0.57 -6.61 -5.37
CA LEU A 9 -0.07 -6.34 -6.72
C LEU A 9 0.73 -7.52 -7.30
N LEU A 10 1.23 -8.41 -6.45
CA LEU A 10 1.90 -9.64 -6.87
C LEU A 10 0.95 -10.84 -6.93
N GLY A 11 -0.35 -10.62 -6.80
CA GLY A 11 -1.35 -11.67 -6.91
C GLY A 11 -1.69 -12.37 -5.59
N GLU A 12 -1.21 -11.88 -4.45
CA GLU A 12 -1.61 -12.42 -3.15
C GLU A 12 -3.05 -11.99 -2.82
N ASN A 13 -3.85 -12.92 -2.33
CA ASN A 13 -5.28 -12.72 -2.06
C ASN A 13 -5.49 -12.06 -0.70
N VAL A 14 -5.01 -10.83 -0.55
CA VAL A 14 -5.01 -10.08 0.72
C VAL A 14 -5.86 -8.81 0.68
N LYS A 15 -6.60 -8.55 -0.42
CA LYS A 15 -7.58 -7.46 -0.47
C LYS A 15 -8.69 -7.71 0.56
N TYR A 16 -9.42 -6.63 0.89
CA TYR A 16 -10.52 -6.73 1.86
C TYR A 16 -11.56 -7.79 1.50
N ASP A 17 -11.76 -8.07 0.21
CA ASP A 17 -12.73 -9.04 -0.30
C ASP A 17 -12.13 -10.44 -0.54
N GLY A 18 -10.87 -10.65 -0.19
CA GLY A 18 -10.16 -11.92 -0.39
C GLY A 18 -9.59 -12.11 -1.79
N ASN A 19 -9.62 -11.08 -2.62
CA ASN A 19 -9.05 -11.10 -3.97
C ASN A 19 -7.69 -10.41 -4.02
N ASN A 20 -7.19 -10.16 -5.22
CA ASN A 20 -5.92 -9.50 -5.46
C ASN A 20 -6.05 -8.43 -6.56
N ASN A 21 -4.98 -7.68 -6.77
CA ASN A 21 -4.86 -6.65 -7.79
C ASN A 21 -3.62 -6.89 -8.65
N SER A 22 -3.38 -8.14 -9.05
CA SER A 22 -2.14 -8.54 -9.74
C SER A 22 -1.79 -7.64 -10.92
N ILE A 23 -0.52 -7.20 -10.95
CA ILE A 23 0.09 -6.50 -12.09
C ILE A 23 1.27 -7.31 -12.64
N LEU A 24 1.26 -8.64 -12.43
CA LEU A 24 2.34 -9.54 -12.86
C LEU A 24 2.53 -9.56 -14.38
N GLU A 25 1.54 -9.09 -15.16
CA GLU A 25 1.68 -8.97 -16.62
C GLU A 25 2.56 -7.79 -17.02
N ASN A 26 2.82 -6.84 -16.13
CA ASN A 26 3.69 -5.70 -16.41
C ASN A 26 5.14 -6.16 -16.56
N PRO A 27 5.81 -5.89 -17.71
CA PRO A 27 7.18 -6.36 -17.95
C PRO A 27 8.19 -5.83 -16.93
N PHE A 28 8.03 -4.61 -16.45
CA PHE A 28 8.91 -4.03 -15.44
C PHE A 28 8.78 -4.79 -14.11
N ILE A 29 7.56 -5.12 -13.71
CA ILE A 29 7.32 -5.91 -12.48
C ILE A 29 7.92 -7.30 -12.61
N LYS A 30 7.74 -7.95 -13.78
CA LYS A 30 8.37 -9.25 -14.03
C LYS A 30 9.89 -9.18 -13.91
N LYS A 31 10.49 -8.13 -14.44
CA LYS A 31 11.93 -7.90 -14.36
C LYS A 31 12.39 -7.77 -12.90
N LEU A 32 11.72 -6.93 -12.11
CA LEU A 32 12.06 -6.74 -10.71
C LEU A 32 11.90 -8.05 -9.90
N LEU A 33 10.86 -8.81 -10.20
CA LEU A 33 10.61 -10.10 -9.54
C LEU A 33 11.73 -11.10 -9.87
N ASN A 34 12.10 -11.20 -11.14
CA ASN A 34 13.16 -12.10 -11.59
C ASN A 34 14.54 -11.73 -11.01
N LEU A 35 14.77 -10.46 -10.74
CA LEU A 35 15.99 -9.96 -10.09
C LEU A 35 15.95 -10.09 -8.57
N ASN A 36 14.88 -10.65 -8.01
CA ASN A 36 14.67 -10.81 -6.57
C ASN A 36 14.76 -9.47 -5.80
N MET A 37 14.19 -8.41 -6.39
CA MET A 37 14.25 -7.06 -5.82
C MET A 37 13.01 -6.70 -4.99
N LEU A 38 11.92 -7.47 -5.10
CA LEU A 38 10.64 -7.11 -4.49
C LEU A 38 10.45 -7.75 -3.13
N ILE A 39 10.05 -6.95 -2.14
CA ILE A 39 9.62 -7.42 -0.82
C ILE A 39 8.14 -7.07 -0.67
N PRO A 40 7.24 -8.07 -0.64
CA PRO A 40 5.80 -7.81 -0.56
C PRO A 40 5.36 -7.55 0.89
N ILE A 41 4.34 -6.71 1.03
CA ILE A 41 3.64 -6.49 2.29
C ILE A 41 2.19 -6.12 2.04
N CYS A 42 1.28 -6.55 2.92
CA CYS A 42 -0.05 -5.97 3.06
C CYS A 42 -0.12 -5.33 4.45
N PRO A 43 -0.06 -3.99 4.55
CA PRO A 43 -0.04 -3.34 5.86
C PRO A 43 -1.28 -3.65 6.71
N GLU A 44 -2.44 -3.84 6.08
CA GLU A 44 -3.66 -4.16 6.81
C GLU A 44 -3.59 -5.55 7.46
N VAL A 45 -3.14 -6.55 6.71
CA VAL A 45 -2.96 -7.91 7.23
C VAL A 45 -1.84 -7.94 8.29
N GLU A 46 -0.72 -7.28 8.03
CA GLU A 46 0.39 -7.21 8.98
C GLU A 46 0.01 -6.47 10.26
N GLY A 47 -0.94 -5.54 10.18
CA GLY A 47 -1.48 -4.84 11.35
C GLY A 47 -2.44 -5.67 12.17
N GLY A 48 -2.85 -6.84 11.69
CA GLY A 48 -3.71 -7.78 12.41
C GLY A 48 -5.14 -7.89 11.90
N LEU A 49 -5.46 -7.30 10.74
CA LEU A 49 -6.80 -7.40 10.16
C LEU A 49 -6.97 -8.72 9.41
N PRO A 50 -8.15 -9.35 9.48
CA PRO A 50 -8.41 -10.59 8.76
C PRO A 50 -8.64 -10.34 7.27
N THR A 51 -8.62 -11.41 6.49
CA THR A 51 -9.00 -11.43 5.09
C THR A 51 -10.06 -12.53 4.90
N PRO A 52 -11.28 -12.25 4.40
CA PRO A 52 -11.81 -10.93 4.06
C PRO A 52 -12.12 -10.06 5.28
N ARG A 53 -12.36 -8.78 5.03
CA ARG A 53 -12.68 -7.80 6.07
C ARG A 53 -13.60 -6.72 5.53
N VAL A 54 -14.22 -5.97 6.44
CA VAL A 54 -15.10 -4.86 6.08
C VAL A 54 -14.25 -3.73 5.45
N PRO A 55 -14.71 -3.11 4.35
CA PRO A 55 -13.99 -2.00 3.73
C PRO A 55 -13.76 -0.84 4.70
N VAL A 56 -12.61 -0.19 4.57
CA VAL A 56 -12.18 0.94 5.42
C VAL A 56 -11.90 2.14 4.53
N GLU A 57 -12.28 3.33 5.03
CA GLU A 57 -11.87 4.61 4.43
C GLU A 57 -11.29 5.50 5.51
N ILE A 58 -10.55 6.54 5.09
CA ILE A 58 -9.89 7.46 6.02
C ILE A 58 -10.75 8.70 6.19
N ILE A 59 -11.01 9.06 7.44
CA ILE A 59 -11.69 10.30 7.82
C ILE A 59 -10.96 10.92 9.01
N ASP A 60 -10.56 12.18 8.89
CA ASP A 60 -9.82 12.92 9.94
C ASP A 60 -8.60 12.14 10.46
N ASN A 61 -7.82 11.55 9.54
CA ASN A 61 -6.64 10.71 9.83
C ASN A 61 -6.95 9.43 10.62
N LYS A 62 -8.20 9.00 10.65
CA LYS A 62 -8.64 7.74 11.28
C LYS A 62 -9.12 6.76 10.23
N ALA A 63 -8.82 5.48 10.44
CA ALA A 63 -9.28 4.39 9.59
C ALA A 63 -10.58 3.83 10.16
N ILE A 64 -11.70 4.15 9.53
CA ILE A 64 -13.04 3.77 9.96
C ILE A 64 -13.63 2.80 8.94
N ASN A 65 -14.14 1.66 9.39
CA ASN A 65 -14.77 0.73 8.47
C ASN A 65 -16.23 1.12 8.17
N GLN A 66 -16.83 0.43 7.18
CA GLN A 66 -18.15 0.76 6.66
C GLN A 66 -19.27 0.65 7.71
N ILE A 67 -19.05 -0.14 8.77
CA ILE A 67 -20.01 -0.27 9.87
C ILE A 67 -19.65 0.62 11.08
N GLY A 68 -18.73 1.57 10.91
CA GLY A 68 -18.42 2.60 11.90
C GLY A 68 -17.37 2.24 12.94
N GLU A 69 -16.69 1.10 12.80
CA GLU A 69 -15.64 0.70 13.74
C GLU A 69 -14.32 1.38 13.42
N ASP A 70 -13.61 1.85 14.45
CA ASP A 70 -12.28 2.45 14.32
C ASP A 70 -11.21 1.37 14.24
N LYS A 71 -10.51 1.31 13.12
CA LYS A 71 -9.42 0.34 12.86
C LYS A 71 -8.04 1.01 12.80
N THR A 72 -7.93 2.25 13.25
CA THR A 72 -6.70 3.06 13.13
C THR A 72 -5.48 2.37 13.71
N ILE A 73 -5.60 1.72 14.89
CA ILE A 73 -4.48 1.02 15.53
C ILE A 73 -3.91 -0.06 14.62
N PHE A 74 -4.77 -0.82 13.94
CA PHE A 74 -4.32 -1.88 13.01
C PHE A 74 -3.55 -1.28 11.83
N PHE A 75 -4.05 -0.16 11.28
CA PHE A 75 -3.39 0.53 10.17
C PHE A 75 -2.05 1.11 10.60
N GLN A 76 -1.98 1.68 11.80
CA GLN A 76 -0.73 2.23 12.34
C GLN A 76 0.31 1.12 12.58
N LYS A 77 -0.10 -0.02 13.14
CA LYS A 77 0.80 -1.17 13.32
C LYS A 77 1.34 -1.69 12.01
N GLY A 78 0.47 -1.83 11.01
CA GLY A 78 0.89 -2.28 9.68
C GLY A 78 1.85 -1.31 9.00
N ALA A 79 1.58 -0.02 9.11
CA ALA A 79 2.45 1.02 8.57
C ALA A 79 3.83 0.98 9.25
N GLN A 80 3.87 0.81 10.57
CA GLN A 80 5.14 0.72 11.30
C GLN A 80 5.94 -0.53 10.90
N LYS A 81 5.28 -1.67 10.69
CA LYS A 81 5.95 -2.87 10.19
C LYS A 81 6.54 -2.67 8.80
N ALA A 82 5.81 -1.99 7.91
CA ALA A 82 6.31 -1.64 6.58
C ALA A 82 7.55 -0.75 6.68
N LEU A 83 7.52 0.26 7.54
CA LEU A 83 8.68 1.14 7.75
C LEU A 83 9.88 0.36 8.30
N ASN A 84 9.65 -0.55 9.25
CA ASN A 84 10.72 -1.38 9.80
C ASN A 84 11.39 -2.25 8.73
N ILE A 85 10.61 -2.81 7.81
CA ILE A 85 11.14 -3.57 6.66
C ILE A 85 12.00 -2.65 5.79
N CYS A 86 11.52 -1.44 5.51
CA CYS A 86 12.26 -0.48 4.70
C CYS A 86 13.60 -0.10 5.36
N LYS A 87 13.61 0.11 6.65
CA LYS A 87 14.85 0.42 7.39
C LYS A 87 15.83 -0.76 7.39
N LYS A 88 15.32 -1.97 7.62
CA LYS A 88 16.14 -3.18 7.67
C LYS A 88 16.86 -3.45 6.34
N HIS A 89 16.20 -3.19 5.22
CA HIS A 89 16.71 -3.49 3.88
C HIS A 89 17.21 -2.24 3.14
N ASP A 90 17.27 -1.09 3.81
CA ASP A 90 17.67 0.21 3.20
C ASP A 90 16.86 0.52 1.94
N ILE A 91 15.55 0.34 2.01
CA ILE A 91 14.63 0.54 0.89
C ILE A 91 14.41 2.04 0.67
N LYS A 92 14.54 2.47 -0.59
CA LYS A 92 14.33 3.86 -1.02
C LYS A 92 13.02 4.06 -1.79
N TYR A 93 12.47 2.99 -2.36
CA TYR A 93 11.32 3.03 -3.25
C TYR A 93 10.27 2.00 -2.85
N ALA A 94 9.00 2.39 -2.94
CA ALA A 94 7.87 1.48 -2.71
C ALA A 94 6.86 1.60 -3.85
N ILE A 95 6.27 0.48 -4.24
CA ILE A 95 5.18 0.39 -5.21
C ILE A 95 3.95 -0.07 -4.44
N LEU A 96 3.02 0.85 -4.18
CA LEU A 96 1.88 0.58 -3.32
C LEU A 96 0.56 0.71 -4.09
N LYS A 97 -0.45 -0.05 -3.67
CA LYS A 97 -1.78 -0.04 -4.32
C LYS A 97 -2.42 1.35 -4.21
N PHE A 98 -2.74 1.96 -5.36
CA PHE A 98 -3.36 3.28 -5.38
C PHE A 98 -4.77 3.25 -4.78
N ARG A 99 -5.21 4.38 -4.21
CA ARG A 99 -6.53 4.59 -3.57
C ARG A 99 -6.81 3.74 -2.34
N SER A 100 -5.87 2.90 -1.91
CA SER A 100 -6.03 2.10 -0.69
C SER A 100 -5.94 2.98 0.55
N PRO A 101 -6.73 2.71 1.61
CA PRO A 101 -6.64 3.46 2.86
C PRO A 101 -5.29 3.32 3.57
N SER A 102 -4.55 2.25 3.31
CA SER A 102 -3.19 2.05 3.83
C SER A 102 -2.13 2.48 2.82
N CYS A 103 -2.26 2.07 1.58
CA CYS A 103 -1.22 2.14 0.55
C CYS A 103 -1.39 3.30 -0.44
N GLY A 104 -2.57 3.95 -0.50
CA GLY A 104 -2.85 4.98 -1.50
C GLY A 104 -1.91 6.17 -1.40
N SER A 105 -1.42 6.63 -2.55
CA SER A 105 -0.55 7.80 -2.66
C SER A 105 -1.24 8.87 -3.47
N ASN A 106 -1.34 10.06 -2.92
CA ASN A 106 -1.96 11.27 -3.50
C ASN A 106 -3.48 11.23 -3.65
N GLN A 107 -4.11 10.07 -3.64
CA GLN A 107 -5.57 9.93 -3.69
C GLN A 107 -6.03 8.79 -2.78
N ILE A 108 -7.06 9.06 -1.99
CA ILE A 108 -7.79 8.07 -1.18
C ILE A 108 -9.27 8.41 -1.19
N TYR A 109 -10.11 7.50 -0.73
CA TYR A 109 -11.53 7.76 -0.53
C TYR A 109 -11.75 8.63 0.72
N ASP A 110 -12.80 9.46 0.69
CA ASP A 110 -12.99 10.57 1.64
C ASP A 110 -13.65 10.18 2.98
N GLY A 111 -13.97 8.90 3.17
CA GLY A 111 -14.61 8.43 4.40
C GLY A 111 -16.13 8.34 4.34
N THR A 112 -16.75 8.75 3.24
CA THR A 112 -18.23 8.72 3.10
C THR A 112 -18.75 7.41 2.51
N PHE A 113 -17.86 6.53 2.03
CA PHE A 113 -18.21 5.28 1.32
C PHE A 113 -19.09 5.54 0.09
N SER A 114 -18.85 6.64 -0.60
CA SER A 114 -19.59 7.08 -1.80
C SER A 114 -18.72 7.08 -3.06
N HIS A 115 -17.55 6.45 -3.04
CA HIS A 115 -16.56 6.46 -4.11
C HIS A 115 -16.05 7.86 -4.46
N THR A 116 -16.05 8.76 -3.48
CA THR A 116 -15.53 10.12 -3.63
C THR A 116 -14.07 10.17 -3.20
N LEU A 117 -13.20 10.67 -4.09
CA LEU A 117 -11.75 10.73 -3.85
C LEU A 117 -11.34 12.11 -3.34
N ILE A 118 -10.33 12.13 -2.47
CA ILE A 118 -9.66 13.35 -2.00
C ILE A 118 -8.15 13.23 -2.24
N SER A 119 -7.48 14.39 -2.24
CA SER A 119 -6.02 14.46 -2.35
C SER A 119 -5.39 14.25 -0.98
N ASP A 120 -5.02 13.01 -0.68
CA ASP A 120 -4.35 12.63 0.58
C ASP A 120 -3.67 11.29 0.37
N ASP A 121 -2.95 10.84 1.38
CA ASP A 121 -2.25 9.55 1.40
C ASP A 121 -2.92 8.57 2.36
N GLY A 122 -2.80 7.28 2.04
CA GLY A 122 -3.10 6.22 2.99
C GLY A 122 -2.12 6.25 4.17
N ILE A 123 -2.49 5.62 5.27
CA ILE A 123 -1.71 5.70 6.53
C ILE A 123 -0.28 5.19 6.35
N CYS A 124 -0.10 4.06 5.67
CA CYS A 124 1.22 3.50 5.41
C CYS A 124 2.02 4.38 4.44
N ALA A 125 1.42 4.79 3.32
CA ALA A 125 2.09 5.64 2.34
C ALA A 125 2.58 6.95 2.98
N LYS A 126 1.75 7.56 3.82
CA LYS A 126 2.11 8.79 4.52
C LYS A 126 3.34 8.58 5.41
N LEU A 127 3.36 7.52 6.20
CA LEU A 127 4.48 7.23 7.11
C LEU A 127 5.77 6.98 6.33
N LEU A 128 5.72 6.23 5.24
CA LEU A 128 6.90 5.96 4.41
C LEU A 128 7.45 7.25 3.79
N LYS A 129 6.58 8.09 3.25
CA LYS A 129 6.99 9.38 2.66
C LYS A 129 7.64 10.29 3.71
N GLN A 130 7.09 10.34 4.93
CA GLN A 130 7.66 11.13 6.04
C GLN A 130 9.05 10.65 6.42
N ASN A 131 9.42 9.42 6.09
CA ASN A 131 10.73 8.84 6.38
C ASN A 131 11.63 8.75 5.15
N GLY A 132 11.36 9.55 4.12
CA GLY A 132 12.23 9.69 2.96
C GLY A 132 12.11 8.61 1.90
N ILE A 133 11.09 7.75 1.97
CA ILE A 133 10.85 6.71 0.97
C ILE A 133 9.94 7.27 -0.12
N SER A 134 10.37 7.15 -1.37
CA SER A 134 9.56 7.57 -2.53
C SER A 134 8.51 6.52 -2.83
N VAL A 135 7.24 6.90 -2.79
CA VAL A 135 6.12 5.98 -3.00
C VAL A 135 5.54 6.18 -4.39
N PHE A 136 5.48 5.08 -5.15
CA PHE A 136 4.83 5.00 -6.45
C PHE A 136 3.64 4.05 -6.34
N THR A 137 2.71 4.17 -7.27
CA THR A 137 1.58 3.25 -7.38
C THR A 137 1.58 2.60 -8.76
N GLU A 138 0.69 1.65 -8.99
CA GLU A 138 0.55 1.06 -10.33
C GLU A 138 0.11 2.09 -11.37
N SER A 139 -0.43 3.24 -10.95
CA SER A 139 -0.84 4.29 -11.89
C SER A 139 0.32 5.12 -12.43
N ASN A 140 1.45 5.18 -11.74
CA ASN A 140 2.63 5.95 -12.16
C ASN A 140 3.93 5.14 -12.13
N ILE A 141 3.83 3.84 -12.26
CA ILE A 141 4.98 2.93 -12.19
C ILE A 141 6.05 3.23 -13.24
N LYS A 142 5.66 3.83 -14.38
CA LYS A 142 6.60 4.21 -15.44
C LYS A 142 7.61 5.26 -14.97
N GLU A 143 7.21 6.12 -14.04
CA GLU A 143 8.13 7.11 -13.46
C GLU A 143 9.25 6.43 -12.69
N LEU A 144 8.93 5.40 -11.90
CA LEU A 144 9.93 4.61 -11.19
C LEU A 144 10.85 3.89 -12.16
N GLU A 145 10.29 3.28 -13.21
CA GLU A 145 11.09 2.61 -14.23
C GLU A 145 12.12 3.55 -14.85
N SER A 146 11.72 4.80 -15.14
CA SER A 146 12.62 5.82 -15.68
C SER A 146 13.74 6.17 -14.70
N ILE A 147 13.46 6.24 -13.41
CA ILE A 147 14.46 6.55 -12.38
C ILE A 147 15.50 5.42 -12.26
N LEU A 148 15.08 4.17 -12.41
CA LEU A 148 15.94 3.00 -12.21
C LEU A 148 16.72 2.56 -13.45
N LYS A 149 16.52 3.24 -14.56
CA LYS A 149 17.29 2.95 -15.80
C LYS A 149 18.73 3.38 -15.73
#